data_458c7e6b4e618a8d22ad7f63384c6798
#
_entry.id   458c7e6b4e618a8d22ad7f63384c6798
#
_cell.length_a   1.000
_cell.length_b   1.000
_cell.length_c   1.000
_cell.angle_alpha   90.00
_cell.angle_beta   90.00
_cell.angle_gamma   90.00
#
_symmetry.space_group_name_H-M   'P 1'
#
loop_
_entity.id
_entity.type
_entity.pdbx_description
1 polymer ?
#
loop_
_entity_poly.entity_id
_entity_poly.type
_entity_poly.pdbx_seq_one_letter_code
_entity_poly.pdbx_strand_id
1 'polypeptide(L)'
;LSLDNLVKSTIVALFVLLSAPVAMADEMSKEEKIASAMSAAPARISKDATILDADGTLLREGTNRWTCKPGGPPGSRDYPICNDPVFVEWSETVWQGKPFSTDVVGYSYMLAGGFAPDVFDPDVEKSDAGANAHHEGPHMMLIMPSHDLLAHLSGDPKDEDIFVVFKGTDYEIVIVPL
;
A
#
# COMPACT_ATOMS: atom_id res chain seq x y z
N LEU A 1 -41.97 51.38 -56.44
CA LEU A 1 -41.66 49.96 -56.57
C LEU A 1 -40.45 49.61 -55.74
N SER A 2 -40.72 48.79 -54.79
CA SER A 2 -39.88 47.63 -54.37
C SER A 2 -38.52 47.92 -53.76
N LEU A 3 -38.30 47.53 -52.62
CA LEU A 3 -38.07 46.27 -51.96
C LEU A 3 -36.83 46.27 -51.13
N ASP A 4 -37.06 45.92 -49.98
CA ASP A 4 -36.39 44.84 -49.23
C ASP A 4 -34.98 45.13 -48.64
N ASN A 5 -35.01 45.68 -47.47
CA ASN A 5 -33.92 45.58 -46.54
C ASN A 5 -34.09 44.30 -45.70
N LEU A 6 -33.39 43.27 -46.13
CA LEU A 6 -33.24 42.04 -45.28
C LEU A 6 -32.14 42.27 -44.27
N VAL A 7 -32.56 42.55 -43.04
CA VAL A 7 -31.64 42.62 -41.86
C VAL A 7 -31.18 41.22 -41.58
N LYS A 8 -29.90 40.93 -41.87
CA LYS A 8 -29.20 39.71 -41.37
C LYS A 8 -28.79 39.91 -39.94
N SER A 9 -29.60 39.41 -39.04
CA SER A 9 -29.24 39.31 -37.60
C SER A 9 -28.22 38.21 -37.40
N THR A 10 -26.98 38.57 -37.19
CA THR A 10 -25.90 37.62 -36.84
C THR A 10 -25.95 37.40 -35.34
N ILE A 11 -26.47 36.25 -34.90
CA ILE A 11 -26.41 35.80 -33.52
C ILE A 11 -24.99 35.28 -33.25
N VAL A 12 -24.19 36.07 -32.55
CA VAL A 12 -22.92 35.63 -32.02
C VAL A 12 -23.20 34.85 -30.74
N ALA A 13 -23.19 33.51 -30.83
CA ALA A 13 -23.27 32.65 -29.66
C ALA A 13 -21.94 32.70 -28.92
N LEU A 14 -21.93 33.40 -27.81
CA LEU A 14 -20.79 33.44 -26.87
C LEU A 14 -20.75 32.13 -26.10
N PHE A 15 -19.92 31.17 -26.54
CA PHE A 15 -19.60 29.95 -25.79
C PHE A 15 -18.74 30.34 -24.60
N VAL A 16 -19.33 30.50 -23.42
CA VAL A 16 -18.60 30.55 -22.17
C VAL A 16 -18.19 29.13 -21.82
N LEU A 17 -16.93 28.78 -22.10
CA LEU A 17 -16.31 27.54 -21.57
C LEU A 17 -16.19 27.67 -20.07
N LEU A 18 -17.15 27.09 -19.31
CA LEU A 18 -16.98 26.82 -17.90
C LEU A 18 -15.90 25.72 -17.77
N SER A 19 -14.66 26.11 -17.57
CA SER A 19 -13.63 25.19 -17.07
C SER A 19 -13.96 24.88 -15.62
N ALA A 20 -14.62 23.74 -15.36
CA ALA A 20 -14.69 23.19 -14.01
C ALA A 20 -13.26 22.90 -13.54
N PRO A 21 -12.87 23.30 -12.33
CA PRO A 21 -11.59 22.88 -11.78
C PRO A 21 -11.64 21.35 -11.68
N VAL A 22 -10.72 20.67 -12.37
CA VAL A 22 -10.42 19.28 -12.12
C VAL A 22 -9.87 19.26 -10.70
N ALA A 23 -10.62 18.70 -9.75
CA ALA A 23 -10.12 18.42 -8.42
C ALA A 23 -8.99 17.40 -8.60
N MET A 24 -7.76 17.86 -8.62
CA MET A 24 -6.59 17.02 -8.44
C MET A 24 -6.74 16.39 -7.06
N ALA A 25 -6.67 15.07 -6.99
CA ALA A 25 -6.53 14.40 -5.69
C ALA A 25 -5.34 15.06 -4.98
N ASP A 26 -5.59 15.61 -3.80
CA ASP A 26 -4.60 16.40 -3.07
C ASP A 26 -3.47 15.45 -2.70
N GLU A 27 -2.28 15.68 -3.27
CA GLU A 27 -1.10 14.86 -2.98
C GLU A 27 -0.70 15.14 -1.53
N MET A 28 -0.51 14.06 -0.75
CA MET A 28 -0.13 14.20 0.67
C MET A 28 1.15 15.01 0.81
N SER A 29 1.15 15.97 1.72
CA SER A 29 2.36 16.71 2.11
C SER A 29 3.40 15.79 2.73
N LYS A 30 4.64 16.23 2.80
CA LYS A 30 5.74 15.49 3.43
C LYS A 30 5.41 15.15 4.90
N GLU A 31 4.83 16.09 5.64
CA GLU A 31 4.44 15.93 7.04
C GLU A 31 3.33 14.91 7.21
N GLU A 32 2.35 14.88 6.32
CA GLU A 32 1.28 13.87 6.31
C GLU A 32 1.82 12.48 5.97
N LYS A 33 2.72 12.38 5.01
CA LYS A 33 3.41 11.11 4.68
C LYS A 33 4.22 10.59 5.88
N ILE A 34 4.95 11.44 6.57
CA ILE A 34 5.69 11.05 7.78
C ILE A 34 4.73 10.59 8.88
N ALA A 35 3.65 11.31 9.13
CA ALA A 35 2.66 10.93 10.13
C ALA A 35 1.99 9.60 9.79
N SER A 36 1.62 9.40 8.51
CA SER A 36 1.09 8.14 7.99
C SER A 36 2.06 6.98 8.23
N ALA A 37 3.32 7.12 7.81
CA ALA A 37 4.34 6.09 8.00
C ALA A 37 4.55 5.73 9.48
N MET A 38 4.53 6.72 10.37
CA MET A 38 4.66 6.50 11.82
C MET A 38 3.48 5.76 12.43
N SER A 39 2.30 5.81 11.84
CA SER A 39 1.11 5.09 12.32
C SER A 39 1.21 3.58 12.09
N ALA A 40 2.11 3.13 11.22
CA ALA A 40 2.29 1.71 10.91
C ALA A 40 2.78 0.87 12.09
N ALA A 41 3.51 1.45 13.04
CA ALA A 41 4.15 0.70 14.13
C ALA A 41 3.99 1.41 15.48
N PRO A 42 4.21 0.67 16.61
CA PRO A 42 4.21 1.30 17.94
C PRO A 42 5.18 2.49 18.00
N ALA A 43 4.80 3.55 18.72
CA ALA A 43 5.58 4.79 18.81
C ALA A 43 7.04 4.58 19.26
N ARG A 44 7.31 3.55 20.12
CA ARG A 44 8.67 3.17 20.53
C ARG A 44 9.56 2.72 19.36
N ILE A 45 8.96 2.34 18.21
CA ILE A 45 9.65 1.91 17.00
C ILE A 45 9.64 3.08 15.99
N SER A 46 8.44 3.56 15.64
CA SER A 46 8.26 4.49 14.52
C SER A 46 8.86 5.88 14.76
N LYS A 47 8.99 6.33 16.02
CA LYS A 47 9.57 7.63 16.34
C LYS A 47 11.02 7.81 15.86
N ASP A 48 11.81 6.73 15.88
CA ASP A 48 13.24 6.71 15.54
C ASP A 48 13.52 5.95 14.22
N ALA A 49 12.48 5.54 13.49
CA ALA A 49 12.61 4.81 12.22
C ALA A 49 12.98 5.74 11.07
N THR A 50 13.72 5.21 10.09
CA THR A 50 13.88 5.84 8.79
C THR A 50 12.53 5.86 8.07
N ILE A 51 12.15 6.99 7.46
CA ILE A 51 10.93 7.09 6.68
C ILE A 51 11.29 7.37 5.23
N LEU A 52 10.87 6.43 4.38
CA LEU A 52 10.97 6.54 2.93
C LEU A 52 9.57 6.76 2.35
N ASP A 53 9.48 7.52 1.28
CA ASP A 53 8.26 7.59 0.47
C ASP A 53 8.03 6.28 -0.30
N ALA A 54 6.90 6.14 -0.94
CA ALA A 54 6.55 4.97 -1.75
C ALA A 54 7.59 4.69 -2.86
N ASP A 55 8.14 5.76 -3.47
CA ASP A 55 9.17 5.71 -4.51
C ASP A 55 10.60 5.50 -3.97
N GLY A 56 10.78 5.39 -2.65
CA GLY A 56 12.08 5.25 -2.00
C GLY A 56 12.76 6.58 -1.64
N THR A 57 12.15 7.72 -1.92
CA THR A 57 12.69 9.03 -1.53
C THR A 57 12.78 9.14 0.01
N LEU A 58 13.92 9.61 0.53
CA LEU A 58 14.10 9.81 1.96
C LEU A 58 13.28 11.00 2.47
N LEU A 59 12.29 10.72 3.32
CA LEU A 59 11.48 11.75 3.98
C LEU A 59 12.05 12.14 5.34
N ARG A 60 12.55 11.18 6.10
CA ARG A 60 13.17 11.40 7.42
C ARG A 60 14.24 10.34 7.69
N GLU A 61 15.43 10.76 8.10
CA GLU A 61 16.47 9.86 8.59
C GLU A 61 16.12 9.33 9.98
N GLY A 62 16.35 8.04 10.21
CA GLY A 62 16.12 7.37 11.49
C GLY A 62 17.41 6.99 12.20
N THR A 63 17.28 6.56 13.45
CA THR A 63 18.42 6.13 14.30
C THR A 63 18.31 4.68 14.76
N ASN A 64 17.19 4.01 14.46
CA ASN A 64 17.02 2.59 14.71
C ASN A 64 17.08 1.78 13.40
N ARG A 65 16.90 0.44 13.50
CA ARG A 65 16.99 -0.46 12.34
C ARG A 65 15.74 -0.49 11.45
N TRP A 66 14.67 0.23 11.81
CA TRP A 66 13.38 0.15 11.13
C TRP A 66 13.25 1.15 9.98
N THR A 67 12.59 0.69 8.92
CA THR A 67 12.21 1.54 7.78
C THR A 67 10.70 1.52 7.63
N CYS A 68 10.07 2.70 7.72
CA CYS A 68 8.63 2.83 7.55
C CYS A 68 8.32 3.59 6.26
N LYS A 69 7.20 3.22 5.63
CA LYS A 69 6.65 3.89 4.43
C LYS A 69 5.22 4.34 4.70
N PRO A 70 4.81 5.49 4.16
CA PRO A 70 3.42 5.94 4.26
C PRO A 70 2.49 5.03 3.46
N GLY A 71 1.21 5.04 3.83
CA GLY A 71 0.14 4.64 2.95
C GLY A 71 -0.14 5.72 1.90
N GLY A 72 -1.02 5.40 0.96
CA GLY A 72 -1.51 6.36 -0.02
C GLY A 72 -2.50 7.36 0.56
N PRO A 73 -3.02 8.28 -0.27
CA PRO A 73 -4.00 9.26 0.15
C PRO A 73 -5.30 8.59 0.64
N PRO A 74 -6.16 9.31 1.38
CA PRO A 74 -7.42 8.78 1.86
C PRO A 74 -8.25 8.10 0.76
N GLY A 75 -8.66 6.86 1.01
CA GLY A 75 -9.40 6.03 0.04
C GLY A 75 -8.53 5.19 -0.89
N SER A 76 -7.21 5.30 -0.81
CA SER A 76 -6.30 4.36 -1.47
C SER A 76 -6.30 3.01 -0.74
N ARG A 77 -5.74 1.99 -1.40
CA ARG A 77 -5.49 0.67 -0.81
C ARG A 77 -4.06 0.49 -0.33
N ASP A 78 -3.24 1.54 -0.43
CA ASP A 78 -1.88 1.54 0.07
C ASP A 78 -1.90 1.91 1.55
N TYR A 79 -1.52 0.98 2.40
CA TYR A 79 -1.47 1.15 3.84
C TYR A 79 -0.04 1.40 4.31
N PRO A 80 0.12 2.16 5.40
CA PRO A 80 1.45 2.39 5.94
C PRO A 80 2.02 1.10 6.52
N ILE A 81 3.31 0.90 6.29
CA ILE A 81 4.06 -0.30 6.70
C ILE A 81 5.37 0.09 7.36
N CYS A 82 5.83 -0.69 8.34
CA CYS A 82 7.09 -0.49 9.02
C CYS A 82 7.86 -1.81 9.13
N ASN A 83 8.96 -1.90 8.42
CA ASN A 83 9.73 -3.12 8.18
C ASN A 83 11.07 -3.11 8.92
N ASP A 84 11.48 -4.26 9.44
CA ASP A 84 12.85 -4.49 9.84
C ASP A 84 13.75 -4.79 8.62
N PRO A 85 15.08 -4.90 8.77
CA PRO A 85 15.97 -5.15 7.63
C PRO A 85 15.67 -6.43 6.85
N VAL A 86 15.26 -7.49 7.53
CA VAL A 86 14.93 -8.78 6.87
C VAL A 86 13.69 -8.63 5.99
N PHE A 87 12.69 -7.93 6.50
CA PHE A 87 11.46 -7.69 5.75
C PHE A 87 11.67 -6.72 4.58
N VAL A 88 12.58 -5.76 4.72
CA VAL A 88 13.01 -4.89 3.60
C VAL A 88 13.64 -5.72 2.50
N GLU A 89 14.62 -6.57 2.82
CA GLU A 89 15.29 -7.46 1.87
C GLU A 89 14.30 -8.43 1.21
N TRP A 90 13.40 -9.03 1.98
CA TRP A 90 12.34 -9.88 1.45
C TRP A 90 11.51 -9.15 0.41
N SER A 91 11.01 -7.95 0.72
CA SER A 91 10.17 -7.19 -0.19
C SER A 91 10.88 -6.84 -1.50
N GLU A 92 12.14 -6.44 -1.44
CA GLU A 92 12.96 -6.14 -2.63
C GLU A 92 13.20 -7.40 -3.48
N THR A 93 13.41 -8.55 -2.84
CA THR A 93 13.67 -9.83 -3.48
C THR A 93 12.43 -10.34 -4.22
N VAL A 94 11.26 -10.29 -3.56
CA VAL A 94 9.97 -10.68 -4.15
C VAL A 94 9.62 -9.85 -5.38
N TRP A 95 9.83 -8.53 -5.31
CA TRP A 95 9.57 -7.65 -6.46
C TRP A 95 10.47 -7.95 -7.67
N GLN A 96 11.63 -8.56 -7.43
CA GLN A 96 12.55 -8.98 -8.48
C GLN A 96 12.29 -10.41 -8.97
N GLY A 97 11.30 -11.12 -8.39
CA GLY A 97 11.02 -12.53 -8.70
C GLY A 97 12.17 -13.48 -8.36
N LYS A 98 12.97 -13.13 -7.34
CA LYS A 98 14.12 -13.93 -6.91
C LYS A 98 13.76 -14.79 -5.70
N PRO A 99 14.37 -15.98 -5.55
CA PRO A 99 14.23 -16.76 -4.31
C PRO A 99 14.70 -15.97 -3.10
N PHE A 100 13.99 -16.11 -1.98
CA PHE A 100 14.36 -15.50 -0.70
C PHE A 100 14.58 -16.58 0.36
N SER A 101 15.56 -16.38 1.22
CA SER A 101 15.79 -17.21 2.41
C SER A 101 16.47 -16.38 3.49
N THR A 102 16.21 -16.71 4.74
CA THR A 102 16.81 -16.03 5.90
C THR A 102 17.06 -17.01 7.04
N ASP A 103 18.08 -16.76 7.85
CA ASP A 103 18.39 -17.54 9.07
C ASP A 103 17.77 -16.93 10.34
N VAL A 104 17.13 -15.78 10.23
CA VAL A 104 16.53 -15.04 11.34
C VAL A 104 15.11 -14.63 11.04
N VAL A 105 14.32 -14.41 12.09
CA VAL A 105 12.93 -13.93 11.91
C VAL A 105 12.92 -12.49 11.45
N GLY A 106 12.17 -12.21 10.37
CA GLY A 106 11.83 -10.86 9.91
C GLY A 106 10.53 -10.38 10.53
N TYR A 107 10.41 -9.06 10.72
CA TYR A 107 9.26 -8.44 11.35
C TYR A 107 8.76 -7.24 10.55
N SER A 108 7.44 -7.14 10.43
CA SER A 108 6.78 -5.96 9.92
C SER A 108 5.53 -5.60 10.73
N TYR A 109 5.18 -4.32 10.73
CA TYR A 109 3.97 -3.80 11.37
C TYR A 109 3.09 -3.10 10.35
N MET A 110 1.78 -3.35 10.42
CA MET A 110 0.72 -2.64 9.71
C MET A 110 -0.43 -2.33 10.68
N LEU A 111 -0.17 -1.43 11.66
CA LEU A 111 -1.16 -1.11 12.71
C LEU A 111 -2.35 -0.29 12.21
N ALA A 112 -2.26 0.29 11.02
CA ALA A 112 -3.39 0.93 10.36
C ALA A 112 -4.26 -0.05 9.56
N GLY A 113 -3.93 -1.36 9.61
CA GLY A 113 -4.54 -2.39 8.80
C GLY A 113 -3.89 -2.53 7.44
N GLY A 114 -4.52 -3.30 6.57
CA GLY A 114 -4.05 -3.57 5.22
C GLY A 114 -5.07 -4.34 4.39
N PHE A 115 -4.72 -4.66 3.16
CA PHE A 115 -5.41 -5.64 2.36
C PHE A 115 -4.45 -6.81 2.12
N ALA A 116 -4.87 -8.00 2.55
CA ALA A 116 -4.24 -9.21 2.06
C ALA A 116 -4.69 -9.41 0.60
N PRO A 117 -3.77 -9.53 -0.36
CA PRO A 117 -4.14 -9.94 -1.70
C PRO A 117 -4.80 -11.33 -1.63
N ASP A 118 -5.66 -11.64 -2.60
CA ASP A 118 -6.15 -13.01 -2.75
C ASP A 118 -4.96 -13.90 -3.13
N VAL A 119 -4.43 -14.57 -2.11
CA VAL A 119 -3.14 -15.28 -2.19
C VAL A 119 -3.21 -16.61 -2.91
N PHE A 120 -4.37 -16.97 -3.43
CA PHE A 120 -4.56 -18.21 -4.18
C PHE A 120 -4.41 -18.02 -5.69
N ASP A 121 -4.30 -16.77 -6.16
CA ASP A 121 -4.13 -16.51 -7.58
C ASP A 121 -2.85 -15.67 -7.82
N PRO A 122 -1.71 -16.34 -8.15
CA PRO A 122 -0.46 -15.63 -8.46
C PRO A 122 -0.55 -14.79 -9.74
N ASP A 123 -1.60 -14.96 -10.54
CA ASP A 123 -1.82 -14.25 -11.80
C ASP A 123 -2.75 -13.03 -11.65
N VAL A 124 -3.29 -12.77 -10.43
CA VAL A 124 -4.06 -11.55 -10.18
C VAL A 124 -3.14 -10.35 -10.28
N GLU A 125 -3.24 -9.63 -11.38
CA GLU A 125 -2.61 -8.32 -11.51
C GLU A 125 -3.02 -7.42 -10.34
N LYS A 126 -2.08 -6.62 -9.84
CA LYS A 126 -2.28 -5.70 -8.70
C LYS A 126 -3.50 -4.78 -8.82
N SER A 127 -4.01 -4.57 -10.04
CA SER A 127 -5.22 -3.79 -10.33
C SER A 127 -6.51 -4.50 -9.97
N ASP A 128 -6.53 -5.84 -9.97
CA ASP A 128 -7.73 -6.65 -9.73
C ASP A 128 -7.82 -7.26 -8.32
N ALA A 129 -6.86 -7.00 -7.44
CA ALA A 129 -6.95 -7.30 -6.01
C ALA A 129 -8.23 -6.75 -5.33
N GLY A 130 -9.16 -6.25 -6.15
CA GLY A 130 -10.35 -5.51 -5.80
C GLY A 130 -11.54 -6.32 -5.35
N ALA A 131 -11.79 -7.46 -5.94
CA ALA A 131 -13.03 -8.20 -5.72
C ALA A 131 -12.94 -9.20 -4.55
N ASN A 132 -11.73 -9.71 -4.26
CA ASN A 132 -11.51 -10.75 -3.27
C ASN A 132 -10.46 -10.37 -2.21
N ALA A 133 -9.96 -9.13 -2.21
CA ALA A 133 -9.01 -8.69 -1.19
C ALA A 133 -9.69 -8.68 0.18
N HIS A 134 -9.17 -9.47 1.12
CA HIS A 134 -9.61 -9.45 2.50
C HIS A 134 -8.98 -8.24 3.21
N HIS A 135 -9.82 -7.46 3.90
CA HIS A 135 -9.34 -6.33 4.71
C HIS A 135 -8.85 -6.86 6.06
N GLU A 136 -7.55 -6.72 6.29
CA GLU A 136 -6.93 -7.02 7.57
C GLU A 136 -7.00 -5.80 8.50
N GLY A 137 -7.39 -6.05 9.74
CA GLY A 137 -7.24 -5.07 10.82
C GLY A 137 -5.76 -4.81 11.17
N PRO A 138 -5.49 -4.14 12.30
CA PRO A 138 -4.13 -4.01 12.81
C PRO A 138 -3.45 -5.36 12.94
N HIS A 139 -2.27 -5.52 12.37
CA HIS A 139 -1.54 -6.80 12.41
C HIS A 139 -0.02 -6.63 12.38
N MET A 140 0.67 -7.69 12.72
CA MET A 140 2.09 -7.89 12.44
C MET A 140 2.25 -8.94 11.35
N MET A 141 3.36 -8.84 10.64
CA MET A 141 3.80 -9.86 9.70
C MET A 141 5.15 -10.42 10.14
N LEU A 142 5.32 -11.73 9.98
CA LEU A 142 6.57 -12.41 10.30
C LEU A 142 7.06 -13.21 9.10
N ILE A 143 8.37 -13.14 8.84
CA ILE A 143 9.07 -14.05 7.95
C ILE A 143 9.81 -15.04 8.81
N MET A 144 9.58 -16.32 8.58
CA MET A 144 10.20 -17.39 9.38
C MET A 144 11.39 -17.98 8.64
N PRO A 145 12.46 -18.37 9.35
CA PRO A 145 13.65 -18.96 8.74
C PRO A 145 13.43 -20.38 8.19
N SER A 146 12.29 -21.00 8.48
CA SER A 146 11.92 -22.32 7.96
C SER A 146 10.42 -22.40 7.73
N HIS A 147 10.03 -22.78 6.51
CA HIS A 147 8.64 -22.99 6.11
C HIS A 147 8.02 -24.20 6.79
N ASP A 148 8.81 -25.19 7.21
CA ASP A 148 8.32 -26.36 7.94
C ASP A 148 7.60 -25.96 9.24
N LEU A 149 8.01 -24.86 9.85
CA LEU A 149 7.38 -24.32 11.07
C LEU A 149 5.94 -23.82 10.80
N LEU A 150 5.60 -23.53 9.56
CA LEU A 150 4.33 -22.94 9.13
C LEU A 150 3.31 -23.97 8.62
N ALA A 151 3.73 -25.23 8.47
CA ALA A 151 2.91 -26.28 7.85
C ALA A 151 1.54 -26.47 8.52
N HIS A 152 1.45 -26.22 9.84
CA HIS A 152 0.23 -26.38 10.63
C HIS A 152 -0.72 -25.17 10.60
N LEU A 153 -0.25 -24.00 10.12
CA LEU A 153 -1.07 -22.80 10.04
C LEU A 153 -1.95 -22.83 8.79
N SER A 154 -3.12 -22.20 8.88
CA SER A 154 -4.01 -22.03 7.74
C SER A 154 -3.40 -21.09 6.70
N GLY A 155 -3.80 -21.27 5.44
CA GLY A 155 -3.57 -20.30 4.37
C GLY A 155 -4.83 -19.47 4.07
N ASP A 156 -5.93 -19.68 4.79
CA ASP A 156 -7.17 -18.95 4.57
C ASP A 156 -7.26 -17.72 5.49
N PRO A 157 -7.26 -16.49 4.96
CA PRO A 157 -7.38 -15.28 5.77
C PRO A 157 -8.71 -15.14 6.51
N LYS A 158 -9.71 -15.99 6.19
CA LYS A 158 -11.02 -15.97 6.86
C LYS A 158 -11.03 -16.72 8.19
N ASP A 159 -9.94 -17.40 8.53
CA ASP A 159 -9.86 -18.17 9.78
C ASP A 159 -9.76 -17.28 11.04
N GLU A 160 -9.68 -15.96 10.89
CA GLU A 160 -9.63 -14.93 11.95
C GLU A 160 -8.56 -15.18 13.04
N ASP A 161 -7.59 -16.05 12.78
CA ASP A 161 -6.48 -16.42 13.64
C ASP A 161 -5.15 -16.11 12.92
N ILE A 162 -4.07 -16.64 13.39
CA ILE A 162 -2.77 -16.57 12.73
C ILE A 162 -2.83 -17.43 11.46
N PHE A 163 -2.49 -16.82 10.33
CA PHE A 163 -2.51 -17.52 9.03
C PHE A 163 -1.28 -17.17 8.19
N VAL A 164 -1.08 -17.88 7.09
CA VAL A 164 0.07 -17.73 6.21
C VAL A 164 -0.39 -17.26 4.85
N VAL A 165 0.09 -16.10 4.41
CA VAL A 165 -0.06 -15.63 3.03
C VAL A 165 1.07 -16.19 2.16
N PHE A 166 0.83 -16.36 0.86
CA PHE A 166 1.72 -17.00 -0.10
C PHE A 166 2.14 -18.43 0.27
N LYS A 167 1.25 -19.16 0.97
CA LYS A 167 1.53 -20.50 1.46
C LYS A 167 1.97 -21.45 0.36
N GLY A 168 3.05 -22.19 0.59
CA GLY A 168 3.65 -23.13 -0.38
C GLY A 168 4.61 -22.48 -1.37
N THR A 169 4.98 -21.22 -1.17
CA THR A 169 5.99 -20.51 -1.98
C THR A 169 7.20 -20.14 -1.16
N ASP A 170 8.28 -19.67 -1.81
CA ASP A 170 9.48 -19.14 -1.14
C ASP A 170 9.21 -17.80 -0.42
N TYR A 171 7.97 -17.28 -0.47
CA TYR A 171 7.60 -15.94 0.00
C TYR A 171 6.61 -15.96 1.16
N GLU A 172 6.45 -17.10 1.83
CA GLU A 172 5.51 -17.24 2.94
C GLU A 172 5.70 -16.17 4.02
N ILE A 173 4.59 -15.54 4.41
CA ILE A 173 4.52 -14.57 5.52
C ILE A 173 3.44 -15.02 6.48
N VAL A 174 3.74 -14.99 7.77
CA VAL A 174 2.73 -15.19 8.82
C VAL A 174 2.06 -13.86 9.13
N ILE A 175 0.75 -13.82 9.11
CA ILE A 175 -0.08 -12.71 9.57
C ILE A 175 -0.51 -12.99 11.00
N VAL A 176 -0.24 -12.04 11.90
CA VAL A 176 -0.62 -12.09 13.31
C VAL A 176 -1.55 -10.92 13.60
N PRO A 177 -2.88 -11.14 13.66
CA PRO A 177 -3.86 -10.10 14.03
C PRO A 177 -3.58 -9.55 15.44
N LEU A 178 -3.90 -8.24 15.68
CA LEU A 178 -3.66 -7.53 16.94
C LEU A 178 -4.94 -6.90 17.50
#